data_b5de952416f6adcd672b2efbcc247066
#
_entry.id   b5de952416f6adcd672b2efbcc247066
#
_cell.length_a   1.000
_cell.length_b   1.000
_cell.length_c   1.000
_cell.angle_alpha   90.00
_cell.angle_beta   90.00
_cell.angle_gamma   90.00
#
_symmetry.space_group_name_H-M   'P 1'
#
loop_
_entity.id
_entity.type
_entity.pdbx_description
1 polymer ?
#
loop_
_entity_poly.entity_id
_entity_poly.type
_entity_poly.pdbx_seq_one_letter_code
_entity_poly.pdbx_strand_id
1 'polypeptide(L)'
;MITIEQTLNILKHDQNFREVLVNGEYYYHLEGTSFDAISYDSRKVSASTLFFVKGASFKKEYLEQAISDGLGFYVSEKDYEVGIPAILVNDIKQAMSLIAMEFYGHPEKQLKLLAFTGTKGKTTAAYFAYHILEQSHRPAMLSTMNTTLDGKNFFKSTLTTPESLDLFAMMAEAVANDRTHLIMEVSSQAYLVKRVYGLTFD
;
A
#
# COMPACT_ATOMS: atom_id res chain seq x y z
N MET A 1 9.97 6.65 6.39
CA MET A 1 9.95 6.21 7.80
C MET A 1 8.64 6.65 8.44
N ILE A 2 8.00 5.78 9.24
CA ILE A 2 6.78 6.08 10.00
C ILE A 2 6.96 5.59 11.44
N THR A 3 6.50 6.36 12.43
CA THR A 3 6.56 5.95 13.83
C THR A 3 5.34 5.10 14.20
N ILE A 4 5.46 4.31 15.29
CA ILE A 4 4.31 3.56 15.83
C ILE A 4 3.18 4.50 16.22
N GLU A 5 3.49 5.66 16.79
CA GLU A 5 2.49 6.66 17.20
C GLU A 5 1.71 7.20 15.99
N GLN A 6 2.38 7.55 14.91
CA GLN A 6 1.74 7.96 13.64
C GLN A 6 0.85 6.83 13.12
N THR A 7 1.37 5.60 13.08
CA THR A 7 0.63 4.41 12.65
C THR A 7 -0.66 4.23 13.44
N LEU A 8 -0.58 4.27 14.78
CA LEU A 8 -1.76 4.11 15.64
C LEU A 8 -2.76 5.26 15.52
N ASN A 9 -2.26 6.51 15.38
CA ASN A 9 -3.12 7.68 15.24
C ASN A 9 -3.93 7.63 13.93
N ILE A 10 -3.31 7.25 12.83
CA ILE A 10 -3.98 7.05 11.54
C ILE A 10 -5.08 6.00 11.65
N LEU A 11 -4.76 4.85 12.22
CA LEU A 11 -5.72 3.75 12.38
C LEU A 11 -6.87 4.10 13.31
N LYS A 12 -6.62 4.86 14.39
CA LYS A 12 -7.65 5.35 15.32
C LYS A 12 -8.56 6.39 14.68
N HIS A 13 -7.98 7.34 13.92
CA HIS A 13 -8.75 8.37 13.23
C HIS A 13 -9.75 7.76 12.25
N ASP A 14 -9.36 6.70 11.57
CA ASP A 14 -10.19 5.99 10.59
C ASP A 14 -11.04 4.85 11.21
N GLN A 15 -11.09 4.76 12.54
CA GLN A 15 -11.85 3.76 13.32
C GLN A 15 -11.47 2.31 12.97
N ASN A 16 -10.27 2.10 12.48
CA ASN A 16 -9.76 0.79 12.05
C ASN A 16 -8.86 0.12 13.11
N PHE A 17 -8.39 0.87 14.10
CA PHE A 17 -7.59 0.36 15.22
C PHE A 17 -8.45 -0.42 16.21
N ARG A 18 -7.91 -1.53 16.72
CA ARG A 18 -8.49 -2.27 17.85
C ARG A 18 -7.58 -2.22 19.06
N GLU A 19 -6.46 -2.87 19.01
CA GLU A 19 -5.56 -3.06 20.16
C GLU A 19 -4.15 -3.46 19.68
N VAL A 20 -3.17 -3.46 20.59
CA VAL A 20 -1.86 -4.07 20.37
C VAL A 20 -1.67 -5.20 21.37
N LEU A 21 -1.41 -6.40 20.88
CA LEU A 21 -1.25 -7.60 21.69
C LEU A 21 0.09 -8.29 21.44
N VAL A 22 0.54 -9.03 22.45
CA VAL A 22 1.58 -10.06 22.34
C VAL A 22 1.05 -11.32 23.03
N ASN A 23 0.89 -12.40 22.29
CA ASN A 23 0.37 -13.67 22.79
C ASN A 23 -0.96 -13.53 23.56
N GLY A 24 -1.87 -12.70 23.07
CA GLY A 24 -3.19 -12.47 23.68
C GLY A 24 -3.21 -11.45 24.82
N GLU A 25 -2.06 -10.93 25.25
CA GLU A 25 -1.96 -9.93 26.31
C GLU A 25 -1.71 -8.53 25.73
N TYR A 26 -2.27 -7.48 26.37
CA TYR A 26 -2.07 -6.10 25.94
C TYR A 26 -0.60 -5.68 26.01
N TYR A 27 -0.11 -5.05 24.94
CA TYR A 27 1.26 -4.57 24.85
C TYR A 27 1.33 -3.05 24.85
N TYR A 28 2.11 -2.48 25.76
CA TYR A 28 2.19 -1.03 26.00
C TYR A 28 3.58 -0.41 25.74
N HIS A 29 4.61 -1.24 25.51
CA HIS A 29 5.98 -0.75 25.31
C HIS A 29 6.22 -0.33 23.85
N LEU A 30 5.61 0.79 23.46
CA LEU A 30 5.60 1.27 22.08
C LEU A 30 6.58 2.42 21.81
N GLU A 31 7.11 3.04 22.87
CA GLU A 31 7.95 4.24 22.80
C GLU A 31 9.21 4.03 21.94
N GLY A 32 9.50 5.00 21.07
CA GLY A 32 10.68 4.98 20.21
C GLY A 32 10.65 4.01 19.04
N THR A 33 9.55 3.27 18.84
CA THR A 33 9.40 2.33 17.73
C THR A 33 9.12 3.08 16.43
N SER A 34 9.89 2.79 15.38
CA SER A 34 9.69 3.33 14.04
C SER A 34 9.99 2.28 12.96
N PHE A 35 9.44 2.49 11.78
CA PHE A 35 9.52 1.57 10.66
C PHE A 35 10.07 2.28 9.43
N ASP A 36 11.16 1.74 8.87
CA ASP A 36 11.79 2.23 7.64
C ASP A 36 11.27 1.53 6.39
N ALA A 37 10.56 0.43 6.57
CA ALA A 37 9.95 -0.34 5.51
C ALA A 37 8.53 -0.79 5.88
N ILE A 38 7.70 -0.97 4.87
CA ILE A 38 6.37 -1.60 4.98
C ILE A 38 6.30 -2.76 3.97
N SER A 39 5.76 -3.91 4.36
CA SER A 39 5.71 -5.09 3.49
C SER A 39 4.51 -5.99 3.80
N TYR A 40 4.02 -6.68 2.79
CA TYR A 40 3.10 -7.81 2.92
C TYR A 40 3.70 -9.13 2.36
N ASP A 41 4.96 -9.07 1.89
CA ASP A 41 5.73 -10.24 1.46
C ASP A 41 6.69 -10.65 2.59
N SER A 42 6.45 -11.80 3.22
CA SER A 42 7.24 -12.31 4.35
C SER A 42 8.71 -12.59 4.02
N ARG A 43 9.05 -12.64 2.74
CA ARG A 43 10.45 -12.79 2.26
C ARG A 43 11.20 -11.46 2.18
N LYS A 44 10.50 -10.34 2.37
CA LYS A 44 11.03 -8.96 2.27
C LYS A 44 10.79 -8.23 3.59
N VAL A 45 11.41 -8.72 4.64
CA VAL A 45 11.29 -8.16 6.00
C VAL A 45 12.66 -7.91 6.62
N SER A 46 12.68 -7.02 7.60
CA SER A 46 13.81 -6.69 8.46
C SER A 46 13.29 -6.27 9.83
N ALA A 47 14.18 -5.98 10.78
CA ALA A 47 13.80 -5.54 12.12
C ALA A 47 13.00 -4.20 12.11
N SER A 48 13.22 -3.35 11.11
CA SER A 48 12.51 -2.06 10.94
C SER A 48 11.31 -2.14 9.99
N THR A 49 10.85 -3.34 9.62
CA THR A 49 9.69 -3.52 8.74
C THR A 49 8.39 -3.59 9.55
N LEU A 50 7.38 -2.81 9.17
CA LEU A 50 6.00 -3.04 9.57
C LEU A 50 5.35 -4.01 8.59
N PHE A 51 5.07 -5.22 9.03
CA PHE A 51 4.58 -6.30 8.18
C PHE A 51 3.06 -6.42 8.23
N PHE A 52 2.41 -6.55 7.07
CA PHE A 52 0.96 -6.70 6.96
C PHE A 52 0.58 -8.14 6.63
N VAL A 53 -0.12 -8.78 7.53
CA VAL A 53 -0.69 -10.11 7.32
C VAL A 53 -1.98 -9.98 6.53
N LYS A 54 -1.93 -10.23 5.23
CA LYS A 54 -3.10 -10.15 4.35
C LYS A 54 -3.48 -11.48 3.73
N GLY A 55 -4.78 -11.65 3.54
CA GLY A 55 -5.36 -12.78 2.81
C GLY A 55 -5.77 -13.95 3.69
N ALA A 56 -6.91 -14.55 3.33
CA ALA A 56 -7.49 -15.66 4.09
C ALA A 56 -6.63 -16.95 4.07
N SER A 57 -5.74 -17.08 3.08
CA SER A 57 -4.83 -18.22 2.94
C SER A 57 -3.46 -17.99 3.61
N PHE A 58 -3.27 -16.89 4.36
CA PHE A 58 -2.01 -16.65 5.05
C PHE A 58 -1.76 -17.72 6.12
N LYS A 59 -0.57 -18.29 6.12
CA LYS A 59 -0.17 -19.32 7.05
C LYS A 59 0.73 -18.76 8.15
N LYS A 60 0.56 -19.26 9.38
CA LYS A 60 1.35 -18.85 10.54
C LYS A 60 2.87 -19.07 10.31
N GLU A 61 3.23 -20.12 9.61
CA GLU A 61 4.62 -20.47 9.30
C GLU A 61 5.34 -19.36 8.51
N TYR A 62 4.63 -18.59 7.68
CA TYR A 62 5.22 -17.44 6.96
C TYR A 62 5.60 -16.31 7.92
N LEU A 63 4.81 -16.12 8.98
CA LEU A 63 5.09 -15.12 10.00
C LEU A 63 6.25 -15.58 10.89
N GLU A 64 6.28 -16.86 11.28
CA GLU A 64 7.37 -17.46 12.06
C GLU A 64 8.71 -17.36 11.30
N GLN A 65 8.72 -17.59 9.98
CA GLN A 65 9.91 -17.38 9.16
C GLN A 65 10.32 -15.91 9.14
N ALA A 66 9.38 -14.99 8.93
CA ALA A 66 9.66 -13.56 8.94
C ALA A 66 10.25 -13.09 10.30
N ILE A 67 9.79 -13.65 11.40
CA ILE A 67 10.35 -13.40 12.74
C ILE A 67 11.80 -13.92 12.85
N SER A 68 12.08 -15.10 12.29
CA SER A 68 13.45 -15.63 12.24
C SER A 68 14.39 -14.71 11.43
N ASP A 69 13.84 -14.00 10.45
CA ASP A 69 14.54 -12.98 9.63
C ASP A 69 14.59 -11.59 10.30
N GLY A 70 14.12 -11.49 11.55
CA GLY A 70 14.25 -10.32 12.42
C GLY A 70 13.02 -9.43 12.53
N LEU A 71 11.86 -9.83 11.97
CA LEU A 71 10.62 -9.05 12.08
C LEU A 71 10.24 -8.79 13.53
N GLY A 72 9.95 -7.51 13.86
CA GLY A 72 9.61 -7.09 15.22
C GLY A 72 8.14 -6.73 15.44
N PHE A 73 7.39 -6.39 14.39
CA PHE A 73 5.97 -5.97 14.48
C PHE A 73 5.18 -6.43 13.27
N TYR A 74 3.90 -6.74 13.48
CA TYR A 74 2.98 -6.98 12.38
C TYR A 74 1.60 -6.35 12.60
N VAL A 75 0.87 -6.13 11.51
CA VAL A 75 -0.51 -5.66 11.47
C VAL A 75 -1.39 -6.80 10.96
N SER A 76 -2.48 -7.09 11.63
CA SER A 76 -3.41 -8.14 11.23
C SER A 76 -4.81 -7.94 11.79
N GLU A 77 -5.77 -8.75 11.33
CA GLU A 77 -7.14 -8.78 11.87
C GLU A 77 -7.27 -9.70 13.09
N LYS A 78 -6.26 -10.50 13.40
CA LYS A 78 -6.20 -11.40 14.57
C LYS A 78 -4.78 -11.55 15.10
N ASP A 79 -4.64 -11.84 16.39
CA ASP A 79 -3.35 -12.23 16.94
C ASP A 79 -3.00 -13.67 16.50
N TYR A 80 -1.77 -13.87 16.03
CA TYR A 80 -1.22 -15.16 15.65
C TYR A 80 -0.44 -15.84 16.80
N GLU A 81 -0.29 -15.15 17.94
CA GLU A 81 0.41 -15.65 19.12
C GLU A 81 1.82 -16.17 18.78
N VAL A 82 2.63 -15.29 18.18
CA VAL A 82 3.99 -15.61 17.70
C VAL A 82 5.11 -14.90 18.49
N GLY A 83 4.77 -14.30 19.63
CA GLY A 83 5.76 -13.72 20.56
C GLY A 83 6.23 -12.32 20.20
N ILE A 84 5.74 -11.71 19.13
CA ILE A 84 6.00 -10.30 18.78
C ILE A 84 4.70 -9.49 18.73
N PRO A 85 4.76 -8.15 18.91
CA PRO A 85 3.58 -7.29 18.91
C PRO A 85 2.77 -7.34 17.61
N ALA A 86 1.47 -7.58 17.76
CA ALA A 86 0.43 -7.50 16.74
C ALA A 86 -0.36 -6.21 16.90
N ILE A 87 -0.36 -5.35 15.91
CA ILE A 87 -1.31 -4.23 15.81
C ILE A 87 -2.59 -4.79 15.19
N LEU A 88 -3.65 -4.93 15.99
CA LEU A 88 -4.90 -5.48 15.52
C LEU A 88 -5.81 -4.41 14.94
N VAL A 89 -6.36 -4.71 13.77
CA VAL A 89 -7.22 -3.81 12.98
C VAL A 89 -8.53 -4.50 12.60
N ASN A 90 -9.53 -3.70 12.25
CA ASN A 90 -10.82 -4.21 11.78
C ASN A 90 -10.73 -4.70 10.31
N ASP A 91 -9.94 -4.02 9.48
CA ASP A 91 -9.74 -4.32 8.06
C ASP A 91 -8.29 -4.08 7.67
N ILE A 92 -7.58 -5.17 7.37
CA ILE A 92 -6.17 -5.13 7.02
C ILE A 92 -5.89 -4.38 5.71
N LYS A 93 -6.79 -4.45 4.73
CA LYS A 93 -6.62 -3.80 3.43
C LYS A 93 -6.78 -2.29 3.51
N GLN A 94 -7.72 -1.85 4.34
CA GLN A 94 -7.89 -0.44 4.69
C GLN A 94 -6.66 0.08 5.44
N ALA A 95 -6.16 -0.67 6.44
CA ALA A 95 -4.94 -0.34 7.17
C ALA A 95 -3.72 -0.21 6.23
N MET A 96 -3.55 -1.16 5.30
CA MET A 96 -2.48 -1.12 4.29
C MET A 96 -2.51 0.18 3.48
N SER A 97 -3.68 0.61 3.01
CA SER A 97 -3.83 1.82 2.20
C SER A 97 -3.50 3.08 3.00
N LEU A 98 -4.08 3.22 4.20
CA LEU A 98 -3.89 4.38 5.07
C LEU A 98 -2.42 4.55 5.51
N ILE A 99 -1.80 3.46 5.92
CA ILE A 99 -0.40 3.50 6.37
C ILE A 99 0.55 3.75 5.18
N ALA A 100 0.26 3.19 3.99
CA ALA A 100 1.06 3.45 2.81
C ALA A 100 1.01 4.91 2.37
N MET A 101 -0.16 5.57 2.41
CA MET A 101 -0.28 7.00 2.13
C MET A 101 0.68 7.83 2.98
N GLU A 102 0.63 7.64 4.29
CA GLU A 102 1.51 8.37 5.22
C GLU A 102 2.97 8.01 5.04
N PHE A 103 3.28 6.71 4.93
CA PHE A 103 4.64 6.21 4.80
C PHE A 103 5.37 6.80 3.59
N TYR A 104 4.67 6.97 2.47
CA TYR A 104 5.19 7.54 1.24
C TYR A 104 4.99 9.06 1.12
N GLY A 105 4.53 9.75 2.18
CA GLY A 105 4.42 11.20 2.22
C GLY A 105 3.32 11.77 1.35
N HIS A 106 2.18 11.09 1.27
CA HIS A 106 1.00 11.50 0.54
C HIS A 106 1.24 11.81 -0.95
N PRO A 107 1.80 10.87 -1.74
CA PRO A 107 2.08 11.11 -3.15
C PRO A 107 0.81 11.36 -3.98
N GLU A 108 -0.34 10.87 -3.52
CA GLU A 108 -1.65 11.11 -4.14
C GLU A 108 -2.07 12.59 -4.14
N LYS A 109 -1.53 13.40 -3.22
CA LYS A 109 -1.78 14.84 -3.15
C LYS A 109 -0.87 15.66 -4.08
N GLN A 110 0.17 15.02 -4.60
CA GLN A 110 1.18 15.65 -5.45
C GLN A 110 0.96 15.33 -6.93
N LEU A 111 0.04 14.44 -7.25
CA LEU A 111 -0.32 14.00 -8.58
C LEU A 111 -1.79 14.32 -8.85
N LYS A 112 -2.13 14.67 -10.09
CA LYS A 112 -3.51 14.62 -10.56
C LYS A 112 -3.84 13.19 -10.95
N LEU A 113 -4.90 12.64 -10.37
CA LEU A 113 -5.24 11.21 -10.50
C LEU A 113 -6.39 11.01 -11.47
N LEU A 114 -6.14 10.35 -12.59
CA LEU A 114 -7.17 9.96 -13.56
C LEU A 114 -7.37 8.46 -13.53
N ALA A 115 -8.59 8.02 -13.25
CA ALA A 115 -8.91 6.59 -13.19
C ALA A 115 -9.92 6.17 -14.26
N PHE A 116 -9.64 5.05 -14.89
CA PHE A 116 -10.56 4.41 -15.84
C PHE A 116 -11.06 3.08 -15.26
N THR A 117 -12.38 2.96 -15.14
CA THR A 117 -13.05 1.71 -14.74
C THR A 117 -14.06 1.28 -15.81
N GLY A 118 -14.50 0.04 -15.75
CA GLY A 118 -15.47 -0.52 -16.69
C GLY A 118 -15.12 -1.95 -17.11
N THR A 119 -16.03 -2.62 -17.79
CA THR A 119 -15.82 -4.01 -18.25
C THR A 119 -14.86 -4.11 -19.44
N LYS A 120 -14.88 -3.09 -20.34
CA LYS A 120 -14.03 -3.00 -21.55
C LYS A 120 -13.54 -1.56 -21.75
N GLY A 121 -12.48 -1.39 -22.51
CA GLY A 121 -11.99 -0.08 -22.96
C GLY A 121 -11.09 0.66 -21.96
N LYS A 122 -10.94 0.22 -20.74
CA LYS A 122 -10.07 0.87 -19.72
C LYS A 122 -8.64 1.12 -20.24
N THR A 123 -8.00 0.07 -20.72
CA THR A 123 -6.63 0.13 -21.26
C THR A 123 -6.53 1.11 -22.42
N THR A 124 -7.46 1.03 -23.38
CA THR A 124 -7.49 1.95 -24.53
C THR A 124 -7.64 3.39 -24.06
N ALA A 125 -8.57 3.67 -23.14
CA ALA A 125 -8.80 5.00 -22.59
C ALA A 125 -7.56 5.51 -21.81
N ALA A 126 -6.91 4.66 -21.02
CA ALA A 126 -5.71 5.02 -20.29
C ALA A 126 -4.56 5.41 -21.24
N TYR A 127 -4.34 4.65 -22.31
CA TYR A 127 -3.33 4.98 -23.32
C TYR A 127 -3.66 6.26 -24.09
N PHE A 128 -4.90 6.48 -24.49
CA PHE A 128 -5.28 7.73 -25.13
C PHE A 128 -5.08 8.92 -24.19
N ALA A 129 -5.52 8.84 -22.93
CA ALA A 129 -5.30 9.90 -21.98
C ALA A 129 -3.81 10.17 -21.75
N TYR A 130 -2.99 9.11 -21.66
CA TYR A 130 -1.55 9.24 -21.53
C TYR A 130 -0.94 10.01 -22.71
N HIS A 131 -1.21 9.59 -23.95
CA HIS A 131 -0.66 10.24 -25.15
C HIS A 131 -1.18 11.65 -25.39
N ILE A 132 -2.39 11.98 -24.92
CA ILE A 132 -2.91 13.36 -24.97
C ILE A 132 -2.17 14.22 -23.93
N LEU A 133 -2.04 13.74 -22.69
CA LEU A 133 -1.41 14.50 -21.62
C LEU A 133 0.10 14.66 -21.80
N GLU A 134 0.80 13.71 -22.41
CA GLU A 134 2.24 13.82 -22.63
C GLU A 134 2.62 14.97 -23.58
N GLN A 135 1.67 15.52 -24.35
CA GLN A 135 1.92 16.68 -25.23
C GLN A 135 2.17 17.97 -24.45
N SER A 136 1.67 18.09 -23.22
CA SER A 136 1.74 19.33 -22.43
C SER A 136 2.05 19.09 -20.94
N HIS A 137 2.01 17.85 -20.49
CA HIS A 137 2.22 17.45 -19.11
C HIS A 137 3.23 16.29 -19.01
N ARG A 138 3.52 15.86 -17.81
CA ARG A 138 4.40 14.72 -17.53
C ARG A 138 3.63 13.60 -16.85
N PRO A 139 2.83 12.83 -17.59
CA PRO A 139 2.06 11.74 -17.00
C PRO A 139 2.92 10.53 -16.62
N ALA A 140 2.49 9.80 -15.61
CA ALA A 140 2.79 8.41 -15.34
C ALA A 140 1.57 7.57 -15.67
N MET A 141 1.72 6.26 -15.89
CA MET A 141 0.61 5.38 -16.22
C MET A 141 0.75 4.02 -15.53
N LEU A 142 -0.35 3.56 -14.93
CA LEU A 142 -0.54 2.20 -14.42
C LEU A 142 -1.67 1.54 -15.21
N SER A 143 -1.36 0.63 -16.13
CA SER A 143 -2.36 -0.07 -16.93
C SER A 143 -2.22 -1.59 -16.83
N THR A 144 -3.17 -2.32 -17.40
CA THR A 144 -3.14 -3.79 -17.42
C THR A 144 -1.93 -4.33 -18.19
N MET A 145 -1.49 -3.64 -19.23
CA MET A 145 -0.40 -4.11 -20.09
C MET A 145 0.96 -3.62 -19.61
N ASN A 146 1.12 -2.32 -19.46
CA ASN A 146 2.38 -1.71 -19.10
C ASN A 146 2.20 -0.60 -18.05
N THR A 147 3.25 -0.42 -17.27
CA THR A 147 3.43 0.68 -16.33
C THR A 147 4.60 1.54 -16.77
N THR A 148 4.48 2.86 -16.63
CA THR A 148 5.58 3.80 -16.73
C THR A 148 5.50 4.83 -15.61
N LEU A 149 6.59 5.02 -14.86
CA LEU A 149 6.67 5.94 -13.73
C LEU A 149 7.59 7.13 -14.01
N ASP A 150 8.35 7.08 -15.10
CA ASP A 150 9.29 8.13 -15.54
C ASP A 150 8.98 8.66 -16.95
N GLY A 151 7.95 8.11 -17.60
CA GLY A 151 7.57 8.45 -18.97
C GLY A 151 8.55 8.01 -20.05
N LYS A 152 9.56 7.21 -19.72
CA LYS A 152 10.60 6.73 -20.65
C LYS A 152 10.66 5.20 -20.68
N ASN A 153 10.69 4.60 -19.50
CA ASN A 153 10.76 3.16 -19.34
C ASN A 153 9.35 2.58 -19.15
N PHE A 154 9.00 1.63 -20.00
CA PHE A 154 7.75 0.89 -19.92
C PHE A 154 8.05 -0.56 -19.50
N PHE A 155 7.45 -1.02 -18.43
CA PHE A 155 7.58 -2.39 -17.97
C PHE A 155 6.23 -3.08 -17.85
N LYS A 156 6.24 -4.39 -17.96
CA LYS A 156 5.01 -5.19 -17.90
C LYS A 156 4.37 -5.13 -16.52
N SER A 157 3.09 -4.84 -16.48
CA SER A 157 2.31 -4.82 -15.24
C SER A 157 2.02 -6.23 -14.75
N THR A 158 2.04 -6.43 -13.44
CA THR A 158 1.67 -7.70 -12.80
C THR A 158 0.18 -7.77 -12.50
N LEU A 159 -0.42 -6.63 -12.20
CA LEU A 159 -1.85 -6.47 -11.91
C LEU A 159 -2.39 -5.22 -12.62
N THR A 160 -3.66 -5.25 -13.01
CA THR A 160 -4.35 -4.06 -13.57
C THR A 160 -4.32 -2.89 -12.58
N THR A 161 -4.59 -3.18 -11.31
CA THR A 161 -4.48 -2.22 -10.20
C THR A 161 -3.59 -2.87 -9.15
N PRO A 162 -2.42 -2.30 -8.83
CA PRO A 162 -1.51 -2.85 -7.82
C PRO A 162 -2.15 -2.97 -6.43
N GLU A 163 -1.55 -3.78 -5.55
CA GLU A 163 -1.88 -3.74 -4.12
C GLU A 163 -1.55 -2.36 -3.55
N SER A 164 -2.25 -1.93 -2.49
CA SER A 164 -2.13 -0.55 -1.99
C SER A 164 -0.69 -0.16 -1.63
N LEU A 165 0.10 -1.03 -0.98
CA LEU A 165 1.49 -0.73 -0.67
C LEU A 165 2.31 -0.47 -1.94
N ASP A 166 2.13 -1.31 -2.95
CA ASP A 166 2.84 -1.15 -4.24
C ASP A 166 2.32 0.09 -5.00
N LEU A 167 1.02 0.34 -4.95
CA LEU A 167 0.41 1.50 -5.61
C LEU A 167 0.98 2.82 -5.09
N PHE A 168 1.03 2.99 -3.75
CA PHE A 168 1.58 4.21 -3.17
C PHE A 168 3.10 4.32 -3.34
N ALA A 169 3.83 3.20 -3.37
CA ALA A 169 5.25 3.19 -3.74
C ALA A 169 5.45 3.68 -5.18
N MET A 170 4.66 3.18 -6.13
CA MET A 170 4.70 3.62 -7.53
C MET A 170 4.30 5.09 -7.70
N MET A 171 3.32 5.57 -6.92
CA MET A 171 2.98 7.00 -6.89
C MET A 171 4.15 7.85 -6.41
N ALA A 172 4.81 7.45 -5.33
CA ALA A 172 5.98 8.15 -4.78
C ALA A 172 7.14 8.15 -5.79
N GLU A 173 7.37 7.06 -6.49
CA GLU A 173 8.38 6.99 -7.55
C GLU A 173 8.02 7.91 -8.74
N ALA A 174 6.75 7.97 -9.13
CA ALA A 174 6.29 8.89 -10.16
C ALA A 174 6.52 10.36 -9.74
N VAL A 175 6.23 10.73 -8.50
CA VAL A 175 6.53 12.05 -7.94
C VAL A 175 8.04 12.33 -7.97
N ALA A 176 8.87 11.39 -7.54
CA ALA A 176 10.33 11.52 -7.56
C ALA A 176 10.90 11.67 -8.99
N ASN A 177 10.18 11.18 -10.00
CA ASN A 177 10.48 11.36 -11.42
C ASN A 177 9.80 12.63 -12.02
N ASP A 178 9.37 13.57 -11.19
CA ASP A 178 8.71 14.81 -11.60
C ASP A 178 7.44 14.60 -12.44
N ARG A 179 6.71 13.52 -12.24
CA ARG A 179 5.42 13.34 -12.91
C ARG A 179 4.38 14.25 -12.26
N THR A 180 3.44 14.73 -13.08
CA THR A 180 2.39 15.66 -12.66
C THR A 180 1.01 15.01 -12.62
N HIS A 181 0.84 13.91 -13.36
CA HIS A 181 -0.40 13.17 -13.48
C HIS A 181 -0.13 11.69 -13.34
N LEU A 182 -1.07 10.96 -12.76
CA LEU A 182 -1.10 9.52 -12.80
C LEU A 182 -2.40 9.05 -13.45
N ILE A 183 -2.26 8.33 -14.53
CA ILE A 183 -3.36 7.69 -15.23
C ILE A 183 -3.38 6.23 -14.83
N MET A 184 -4.51 5.71 -14.35
CA MET A 184 -4.57 4.33 -13.91
C MET A 184 -5.87 3.62 -14.29
N GLU A 185 -5.76 2.31 -14.50
CA GLU A 185 -6.92 1.45 -14.58
C GLU A 185 -7.31 0.99 -13.18
N VAL A 186 -8.59 1.15 -12.83
CA VAL A 186 -9.17 0.64 -11.58
C VAL A 186 -10.15 -0.47 -11.92
N SER A 187 -9.82 -1.71 -11.55
CA SER A 187 -10.72 -2.83 -11.69
C SER A 187 -11.77 -2.84 -10.58
N SER A 188 -12.96 -3.38 -10.86
CA SER A 188 -14.01 -3.56 -9.84
C SER A 188 -13.51 -4.37 -8.64
N GLN A 189 -12.67 -5.38 -8.89
CA GLN A 189 -12.03 -6.15 -7.83
C GLN A 189 -11.13 -5.30 -6.94
N ALA A 190 -10.33 -4.41 -7.53
CA ALA A 190 -9.45 -3.52 -6.76
C ALA A 190 -10.24 -2.58 -5.83
N TYR A 191 -11.39 -2.11 -6.29
CA TYR A 191 -12.30 -1.32 -5.46
C TYR A 191 -12.86 -2.13 -4.29
N LEU A 192 -13.38 -3.33 -4.56
CA LEU A 192 -13.92 -4.24 -3.53
C LEU A 192 -12.89 -4.63 -2.46
N VAL A 193 -11.63 -4.85 -2.87
CA VAL A 193 -10.56 -5.21 -1.93
C VAL A 193 -9.76 -4.01 -1.46
N LYS A 194 -10.31 -2.80 -1.56
CA LYS A 194 -9.78 -1.55 -1.00
C LYS A 194 -8.35 -1.17 -1.42
N ARG A 195 -7.90 -1.59 -2.62
CA ARG A 195 -6.56 -1.21 -3.13
C ARG A 195 -6.40 0.28 -3.37
N VAL A 196 -7.51 0.96 -3.67
CA VAL A 196 -7.59 2.40 -3.93
C VAL A 196 -8.30 3.16 -2.80
N TYR A 197 -8.37 2.57 -1.61
CA TYR A 197 -9.01 3.21 -0.46
C TYR A 197 -8.31 4.52 -0.10
N GLY A 198 -9.09 5.57 0.14
CA GLY A 198 -8.60 6.91 0.48
C GLY A 198 -8.15 7.75 -0.72
N LEU A 199 -8.12 7.21 -1.95
CA LEU A 199 -7.85 8.00 -3.14
C LEU A 199 -9.09 8.77 -3.60
N THR A 200 -8.85 10.02 -4.02
CA THR A 200 -9.82 10.84 -4.75
C THR A 200 -9.28 11.08 -6.15
N PHE A 201 -10.13 10.89 -7.15
CA PHE A 201 -9.77 11.08 -8.56
C PHE A 201 -10.30 12.40 -9.08
N ASP A 202 -9.50 13.07 -9.95
CA ASP A 202 -9.82 14.34 -10.61
C ASP A 202 -10.80 14.19 -11.79
#